data_f2e36aad9531f9ed063bd451d826c694
#
_entry.id   f2e36aad9531f9ed063bd451d826c694
#
_cell.length_a   1.000
_cell.length_b   1.000
_cell.length_c   1.000
_cell.angle_alpha   90.00
_cell.angle_beta   90.00
_cell.angle_gamma   90.00
#
_symmetry.space_group_name_H-M   'P 1'
#
loop_
_entity.id
_entity.type
_entity.pdbx_description
1 polymer ?
#
loop_
_entity_poly.entity_id
_entity_poly.type
_entity_poly.pdbx_seq_one_letter_code
_entity_poly.pdbx_strand_id
1 'polypeptide(L)'
;LLKKMDKLLIEGGVSLNGEIRIAGAKNSALPILAATLLTHETVQVCNLPHLYDITTMIELLGCMGVEPIIDEKLNVEVNSSSIKHFNAPYELVKTMRASILVLGPLLTKYGQAEVALPGGCAIGSRPVNLHISALQAMGADIVVDDGYIKASVVGKLKGAHILMGLVTVTGTENVMMAATLAEGTTVIENAAREPEVVDLANCLVEMGAEISGQGSDTIVIQGVPELHGCSYSVMPDRIETGTYLIAAAATRGHIKVKDTRPDILESVLRKLEQVGAEIKVGENWIELDMHGKRPEAVSLRTAPYPAFPTDMQAQFTALNSVANGTGSITETVFENRFMHVHEMNRMGANINVEGNTVIVEGVKSLKGAPVMATDLRASASLIIAGLVSENETTIDRIYHIDRGYECIEEKLQLLGARIRRIPS
;
A
#
# COMPACT_ATOMS: atom_id res chain seq x y z
N LEU A 1 17.85 -26.08 -0.16
CA LEU A 1 17.17 -26.03 -1.46
C LEU A 1 16.73 -24.59 -1.67
N LEU A 2 17.45 -23.85 -2.53
CA LEU A 2 17.00 -22.55 -3.03
C LEU A 2 15.64 -22.79 -3.69
N LYS A 3 14.56 -22.22 -3.10
CA LYS A 3 13.25 -22.19 -3.76
C LYS A 3 13.48 -21.53 -5.12
N LYS A 4 13.28 -22.26 -6.23
CA LYS A 4 13.26 -21.67 -7.57
C LYS A 4 12.26 -20.52 -7.53
N MET A 5 12.74 -19.29 -7.72
CA MET A 5 11.88 -18.12 -7.70
C MET A 5 11.39 -17.88 -9.12
N ASP A 6 10.08 -17.79 -9.30
CA ASP A 6 9.49 -17.48 -10.60
C ASP A 6 9.98 -16.13 -11.14
N LYS A 7 9.86 -15.95 -12.45
CA LYS A 7 10.17 -14.73 -13.19
C LYS A 7 8.97 -14.33 -14.03
N LEU A 8 8.86 -13.05 -14.38
CA LEU A 8 7.93 -12.59 -15.41
C LEU A 8 8.68 -12.42 -16.72
N LEU A 9 8.08 -12.91 -17.79
CA LEU A 9 8.50 -12.73 -19.16
C LEU A 9 7.47 -11.88 -19.88
N ILE A 10 7.90 -10.77 -20.49
CA ILE A 10 7.04 -9.79 -21.14
C ILE A 10 7.54 -9.58 -22.57
N GLU A 11 6.68 -9.80 -23.56
CA GLU A 11 6.89 -9.37 -24.94
C GLU A 11 6.20 -8.02 -25.12
N GLY A 12 6.97 -6.95 -25.27
CA GLY A 12 6.45 -5.60 -25.37
C GLY A 12 5.83 -5.25 -26.72
N GLY A 13 5.37 -4.00 -26.84
CA GLY A 13 4.88 -3.44 -28.10
C GLY A 13 3.38 -3.68 -28.39
N VAL A 14 2.62 -4.19 -27.40
CA VAL A 14 1.17 -4.35 -27.53
C VAL A 14 0.45 -3.25 -26.74
N SER A 15 -0.49 -2.55 -27.38
CA SER A 15 -1.38 -1.62 -26.70
C SER A 15 -2.38 -2.36 -25.83
N LEU A 16 -2.52 -1.95 -24.58
CA LEU A 16 -3.49 -2.54 -23.65
C LEU A 16 -4.91 -2.11 -24.01
N ASN A 17 -5.82 -3.07 -24.14
CA ASN A 17 -7.22 -2.81 -24.45
C ASN A 17 -8.12 -3.80 -23.69
N GLY A 18 -9.22 -3.34 -23.17
CA GLY A 18 -10.19 -4.19 -22.48
C GLY A 18 -10.62 -3.66 -21.13
N GLU A 19 -11.13 -4.55 -20.30
CA GLU A 19 -11.59 -4.18 -18.97
C GLU A 19 -11.12 -5.18 -17.90
N ILE A 20 -10.86 -4.64 -16.70
CA ILE A 20 -10.47 -5.42 -15.53
C ILE A 20 -11.20 -4.93 -14.29
N ARG A 21 -11.18 -5.77 -13.24
CA ARG A 21 -11.66 -5.43 -11.90
C ARG A 21 -10.48 -5.21 -10.96
N ILE A 22 -10.65 -4.26 -10.05
CA ILE A 22 -9.66 -3.91 -9.03
C ILE A 22 -9.94 -4.71 -7.77
N ALA A 23 -8.88 -5.21 -7.15
CA ALA A 23 -8.95 -5.90 -5.87
C ALA A 23 -9.03 -4.92 -4.70
N GLY A 24 -9.27 -5.43 -3.49
CA GLY A 24 -9.22 -4.64 -2.27
C GLY A 24 -7.85 -4.07 -1.99
N ALA A 25 -7.81 -2.92 -1.33
CA ALA A 25 -6.57 -2.21 -1.02
C ALA A 25 -5.76 -2.93 0.05
N LYS A 26 -4.53 -3.35 -0.29
CA LYS A 26 -3.61 -3.96 0.66
C LYS A 26 -3.39 -3.08 1.90
N ASN A 27 -3.13 -1.80 1.66
CA ASN A 27 -2.79 -0.86 2.74
C ASN A 27 -3.98 -0.52 3.65
N SER A 28 -5.20 -0.86 3.23
CA SER A 28 -6.41 -0.79 4.04
C SER A 28 -6.69 -2.13 4.75
N ALA A 29 -6.51 -3.25 4.04
CA ALA A 29 -6.74 -4.58 4.57
C ALA A 29 -5.86 -4.92 5.78
N LEU A 30 -4.58 -4.54 5.76
CA LEU A 30 -3.64 -4.84 6.83
C LEU A 30 -4.02 -4.20 8.18
N PRO A 31 -4.30 -2.88 8.27
CA PRO A 31 -4.77 -2.30 9.54
C PRO A 31 -6.15 -2.79 9.95
N ILE A 32 -7.07 -3.09 9.02
CA ILE A 32 -8.39 -3.66 9.34
C ILE A 32 -8.25 -5.06 9.94
N LEU A 33 -7.37 -5.91 9.40
CA LEU A 33 -7.06 -7.20 10.01
C LEU A 33 -6.45 -7.06 11.41
N ALA A 34 -5.57 -6.08 11.65
CA ALA A 34 -5.05 -5.79 12.97
C ALA A 34 -6.15 -5.30 13.93
N ALA A 35 -7.12 -4.51 13.45
CA ALA A 35 -8.23 -3.99 14.23
C ALA A 35 -9.16 -5.11 14.77
N THR A 36 -9.18 -6.30 14.14
CA THR A 36 -9.96 -7.45 14.63
C THR A 36 -9.54 -7.90 16.02
N LEU A 37 -8.33 -7.56 16.47
CA LEU A 37 -7.85 -7.83 17.83
C LEU A 37 -8.55 -6.98 18.91
N LEU A 38 -9.28 -5.93 18.53
CA LEU A 38 -9.93 -5.01 19.48
C LEU A 38 -11.24 -5.53 20.06
N THR A 39 -11.80 -6.60 19.52
CA THR A 39 -13.04 -7.23 20.01
C THR A 39 -12.90 -8.74 20.15
N HIS A 40 -13.70 -9.35 21.03
CA HIS A 40 -13.83 -10.81 21.14
C HIS A 40 -14.95 -11.38 20.25
N GLU A 41 -15.73 -10.51 19.63
CA GLU A 41 -16.75 -10.90 18.69
C GLU A 41 -16.16 -11.13 17.29
N THR A 42 -16.86 -11.87 16.45
CA THR A 42 -16.40 -12.18 15.10
C THR A 42 -16.46 -10.94 14.21
N VAL A 43 -15.34 -10.64 13.58
CA VAL A 43 -15.23 -9.63 12.52
C VAL A 43 -15.04 -10.35 11.18
N GLN A 44 -15.94 -10.10 10.23
CA GLN A 44 -15.80 -10.59 8.87
C GLN A 44 -15.20 -9.51 7.99
N VAL A 45 -14.05 -9.78 7.40
CA VAL A 45 -13.38 -8.85 6.47
C VAL A 45 -13.53 -9.37 5.05
N CYS A 46 -14.21 -8.60 4.20
CA CYS A 46 -14.51 -8.93 2.81
C CYS A 46 -13.62 -8.13 1.84
N ASN A 47 -13.59 -8.55 0.58
CA ASN A 47 -12.80 -7.92 -0.48
C ASN A 47 -11.30 -7.84 -0.16
N LEU A 48 -10.76 -8.87 0.48
CA LEU A 48 -9.31 -8.96 0.72
C LEU A 48 -8.58 -9.34 -0.56
N PRO A 49 -7.47 -8.66 -0.89
CA PRO A 49 -6.66 -9.06 -2.04
C PRO A 49 -5.84 -10.31 -1.72
N HIS A 50 -5.68 -11.18 -2.70
CA HIS A 50 -4.84 -12.39 -2.56
C HIS A 50 -3.36 -12.02 -2.69
N LEU A 51 -2.76 -11.52 -1.61
CA LEU A 51 -1.38 -11.04 -1.55
C LEU A 51 -0.60 -11.71 -0.44
N TYR A 52 0.71 -11.83 -0.65
CA TYR A 52 1.62 -12.41 0.34
C TYR A 52 1.56 -11.69 1.70
N ASP A 53 1.49 -10.34 1.69
CA ASP A 53 1.40 -9.56 2.94
C ASP A 53 0.09 -9.83 3.71
N ILE A 54 -1.02 -10.11 3.02
CA ILE A 54 -2.30 -10.48 3.67
C ILE A 54 -2.18 -11.85 4.34
N THR A 55 -1.62 -12.84 3.63
CA THR A 55 -1.35 -14.17 4.20
C THR A 55 -0.45 -14.07 5.42
N THR A 56 0.62 -13.25 5.36
CA THR A 56 1.52 -13.04 6.51
C THR A 56 0.81 -12.40 7.71
N MET A 57 -0.14 -11.46 7.48
CA MET A 57 -0.93 -10.88 8.59
C MET A 57 -1.85 -11.94 9.21
N ILE A 58 -2.49 -12.78 8.38
CA ILE A 58 -3.32 -13.88 8.87
C ILE A 58 -2.48 -14.89 9.67
N GLU A 59 -1.29 -15.24 9.19
CA GLU A 59 -0.33 -16.08 9.92
C GLU A 59 0.09 -15.45 11.25
N LEU A 60 0.32 -14.14 11.28
CA LEU A 60 0.65 -13.40 12.50
C LEU A 60 -0.48 -13.48 13.53
N LEU A 61 -1.73 -13.28 13.12
CA LEU A 61 -2.90 -13.47 13.99
C LEU A 61 -2.99 -14.93 14.48
N GLY A 62 -2.72 -15.90 13.62
CA GLY A 62 -2.65 -17.32 13.97
C GLY A 62 -1.58 -17.63 15.03
N CYS A 63 -0.38 -17.01 14.93
CA CYS A 63 0.67 -17.16 15.94
C CYS A 63 0.26 -16.60 17.31
N MET A 64 -0.65 -15.64 17.36
CA MET A 64 -1.22 -15.11 18.59
C MET A 64 -2.29 -16.03 19.21
N GLY A 65 -2.70 -17.10 18.51
CA GLY A 65 -3.73 -18.06 18.94
C GLY A 65 -5.13 -17.70 18.43
N VAL A 66 -5.23 -16.79 17.49
CA VAL A 66 -6.49 -16.54 16.75
C VAL A 66 -6.64 -17.59 15.65
N GLU A 67 -7.84 -18.05 15.40
CA GLU A 67 -8.16 -19.03 14.34
C GLU A 67 -8.95 -18.34 13.22
N PRO A 68 -8.30 -17.76 12.20
CA PRO A 68 -8.97 -17.15 11.07
C PRO A 68 -9.64 -18.22 10.18
N ILE A 69 -10.88 -17.97 9.76
CA ILE A 69 -11.60 -18.83 8.81
C ILE A 69 -11.68 -18.09 7.48
N ILE A 70 -11.20 -18.72 6.43
CA ILE A 70 -11.19 -18.16 5.07
C ILE A 70 -12.25 -18.90 4.26
N ASP A 71 -13.20 -18.16 3.67
CA ASP A 71 -14.21 -18.71 2.79
C ASP A 71 -13.74 -18.84 1.32
N GLU A 72 -14.56 -19.44 0.46
CA GLU A 72 -14.26 -19.64 -0.97
C GLU A 72 -14.14 -18.31 -1.75
N LYS A 73 -14.62 -17.19 -1.20
CA LYS A 73 -14.54 -15.84 -1.78
C LYS A 73 -13.39 -15.04 -1.21
N LEU A 74 -12.50 -15.67 -0.43
CA LEU A 74 -11.39 -15.03 0.29
C LEU A 74 -11.83 -14.00 1.33
N ASN A 75 -13.08 -14.04 1.81
CA ASN A 75 -13.45 -13.31 3.01
C ASN A 75 -12.83 -14.03 4.22
N VAL A 76 -12.38 -13.26 5.18
CA VAL A 76 -11.74 -13.78 6.39
C VAL A 76 -12.60 -13.44 7.61
N GLU A 77 -13.04 -14.46 8.32
CA GLU A 77 -13.68 -14.31 9.63
C GLU A 77 -12.62 -14.45 10.71
N VAL A 78 -12.54 -13.48 11.59
CA VAL A 78 -11.59 -13.44 12.70
C VAL A 78 -12.35 -13.32 14.01
N ASN A 79 -12.07 -14.26 14.92
CA ASN A 79 -12.56 -14.21 16.30
C ASN A 79 -11.36 -14.24 17.25
N SER A 80 -11.10 -13.15 17.95
CA SER A 80 -9.93 -13.03 18.82
C SER A 80 -10.16 -13.50 20.28
N SER A 81 -11.28 -14.14 20.57
CA SER A 81 -11.58 -14.67 21.93
C SER A 81 -10.59 -15.76 22.37
N SER A 82 -9.93 -16.43 21.43
CA SER A 82 -8.95 -17.50 21.67
C SER A 82 -7.50 -17.05 21.77
N ILE A 83 -7.22 -15.73 21.71
CA ILE A 83 -5.87 -15.17 21.76
C ILE A 83 -5.14 -15.60 23.04
N LYS A 84 -3.87 -16.01 22.91
CA LYS A 84 -3.04 -16.51 24.02
C LYS A 84 -1.69 -15.81 24.10
N HIS A 85 -1.23 -15.27 22.97
CA HIS A 85 0.09 -14.66 22.84
C HIS A 85 -0.02 -13.23 22.33
N PHE A 86 0.70 -12.31 22.94
CA PHE A 86 0.67 -10.86 22.63
C PHE A 86 1.98 -10.42 21.99
N ASN A 87 2.56 -11.29 21.15
CA ASN A 87 3.85 -11.05 20.53
C ASN A 87 3.82 -11.23 19.00
N ALA A 88 4.53 -10.34 18.32
CA ALA A 88 4.79 -10.39 16.89
C ALA A 88 6.27 -10.77 16.66
N PRO A 89 6.58 -12.03 16.27
CA PRO A 89 7.94 -12.53 16.20
C PRO A 89 8.70 -11.95 15.00
N TYR A 90 10.02 -11.81 15.14
CA TYR A 90 10.90 -11.24 14.12
C TYR A 90 10.76 -11.91 12.74
N GLU A 91 10.58 -13.23 12.68
CA GLU A 91 10.47 -13.98 11.42
C GLU A 91 9.31 -13.50 10.52
N LEU A 92 8.19 -13.05 11.10
CA LEU A 92 7.06 -12.48 10.36
C LEU A 92 7.23 -10.97 10.15
N VAL A 93 7.68 -10.25 11.19
CA VAL A 93 7.83 -8.78 11.11
C VAL A 93 8.89 -8.36 10.09
N LYS A 94 10.01 -9.11 9.95
CA LYS A 94 11.06 -8.80 8.98
C LYS A 94 10.58 -8.83 7.53
N THR A 95 9.54 -9.60 7.24
CA THR A 95 8.96 -9.75 5.89
C THR A 95 7.87 -8.72 5.62
N MET A 96 7.17 -8.25 6.67
CA MET A 96 6.04 -7.34 6.57
C MET A 96 6.08 -6.27 7.67
N ARG A 97 6.53 -5.07 7.31
CA ARG A 97 6.61 -3.93 8.26
C ARG A 97 5.27 -3.55 8.91
N ALA A 98 4.15 -3.78 8.20
CA ALA A 98 2.81 -3.52 8.73
C ALA A 98 2.46 -4.34 9.98
N SER A 99 3.26 -5.35 10.33
CA SER A 99 3.15 -6.08 11.60
C SER A 99 3.21 -5.17 12.83
N ILE A 100 3.80 -3.96 12.73
CA ILE A 100 3.79 -2.95 13.80
C ILE A 100 2.35 -2.52 14.18
N LEU A 101 1.38 -2.68 13.28
CA LEU A 101 -0.02 -2.28 13.49
C LEU A 101 -0.73 -3.09 14.58
N VAL A 102 -0.21 -4.25 14.98
CA VAL A 102 -0.79 -5.00 16.10
C VAL A 102 -0.43 -4.40 17.47
N LEU A 103 0.56 -3.49 17.53
CA LEU A 103 1.04 -2.90 18.79
C LEU A 103 -0.08 -2.14 19.55
N GLY A 104 -0.78 -1.23 18.88
CA GLY A 104 -1.88 -0.46 19.47
C GLY A 104 -3.04 -1.32 19.95
N PRO A 105 -3.61 -2.18 19.08
CA PRO A 105 -4.67 -3.13 19.46
C PRO A 105 -4.31 -4.02 20.64
N LEU A 106 -3.13 -4.65 20.64
CA LEU A 106 -2.69 -5.52 21.73
C LEU A 106 -2.56 -4.74 23.04
N LEU A 107 -1.92 -3.59 22.98
CA LEU A 107 -1.69 -2.77 24.17
C LEU A 107 -2.99 -2.25 24.78
N THR A 108 -3.92 -1.73 23.98
CA THR A 108 -5.16 -1.16 24.47
C THR A 108 -6.17 -2.21 24.97
N LYS A 109 -6.23 -3.38 24.29
CA LYS A 109 -7.18 -4.45 24.62
C LYS A 109 -6.68 -5.37 25.73
N TYR A 110 -5.38 -5.73 25.70
CA TYR A 110 -4.80 -6.75 26.56
C TYR A 110 -3.77 -6.22 27.56
N GLY A 111 -3.46 -4.93 27.50
CA GLY A 111 -2.54 -4.26 28.43
C GLY A 111 -1.06 -4.56 28.19
N GLN A 112 -0.71 -5.34 27.20
CA GLN A 112 0.68 -5.72 26.88
C GLN A 112 0.86 -6.05 25.39
N ALA A 113 2.05 -5.80 24.86
CA ALA A 113 2.44 -6.18 23.53
C ALA A 113 3.96 -6.31 23.44
N GLU A 114 4.44 -7.29 22.66
CA GLU A 114 5.85 -7.44 22.30
C GLU A 114 5.96 -7.59 20.79
N VAL A 115 6.48 -6.57 20.12
CA VAL A 115 6.55 -6.53 18.65
C VAL A 115 7.99 -6.37 18.24
N ALA A 116 8.49 -7.29 17.40
CA ALA A 116 9.83 -7.15 16.86
C ALA A 116 9.99 -5.83 16.09
N LEU A 117 11.16 -5.20 16.19
CA LEU A 117 11.46 -4.04 15.36
C LEU A 117 11.47 -4.44 13.89
N PRO A 118 10.71 -3.74 13.04
CA PRO A 118 10.77 -4.01 11.62
C PRO A 118 12.16 -3.69 11.10
N GLY A 119 12.72 -4.58 10.29
CA GLY A 119 14.02 -4.40 9.65
C GLY A 119 14.10 -3.11 8.80
N GLY A 120 15.30 -2.73 8.37
CA GLY A 120 15.51 -1.60 7.49
C GLY A 120 14.68 -1.69 6.21
N CYS A 121 14.28 -0.56 5.66
CA CYS A 121 13.55 -0.48 4.40
C CYS A 121 14.48 0.05 3.30
N ALA A 122 14.48 -0.60 2.13
CA ALA A 122 15.30 -0.21 1.00
C ALA A 122 14.97 1.21 0.48
N ILE A 123 13.71 1.66 0.66
CA ILE A 123 13.23 2.96 0.15
C ILE A 123 13.46 4.14 1.09
N GLY A 124 13.91 3.91 2.34
CA GLY A 124 14.22 5.00 3.27
C GLY A 124 13.84 4.75 4.72
N SER A 125 14.11 5.75 5.55
CA SER A 125 13.84 5.74 6.99
C SER A 125 12.33 5.74 7.26
N ARG A 126 11.90 4.83 8.13
CA ARG A 126 10.50 4.76 8.62
C ARG A 126 10.53 4.58 10.13
N PRO A 127 10.70 5.66 10.86
CA PRO A 127 10.92 5.61 12.30
C PRO A 127 9.70 5.08 13.05
N VAL A 128 9.89 4.05 13.89
CA VAL A 128 8.84 3.53 14.78
C VAL A 128 8.68 4.36 16.05
N ASN A 129 9.59 5.30 16.30
CA ASN A 129 9.56 6.18 17.46
C ASN A 129 8.29 7.04 17.52
N LEU A 130 7.66 7.35 16.36
CA LEU A 130 6.38 8.08 16.33
C LEU A 130 5.25 7.26 16.94
N HIS A 131 5.22 5.94 16.70
CA HIS A 131 4.27 5.03 17.35
C HIS A 131 4.53 4.98 18.85
N ILE A 132 5.80 4.80 19.24
CA ILE A 132 6.21 4.68 20.65
C ILE A 132 5.87 5.94 21.43
N SER A 133 6.29 7.11 20.95
CA SER A 133 6.06 8.38 21.65
C SER A 133 4.57 8.70 21.82
N ALA A 134 3.76 8.39 20.81
CA ALA A 134 2.32 8.60 20.86
C ALA A 134 1.66 7.68 21.91
N LEU A 135 2.00 6.39 21.94
CA LEU A 135 1.47 5.45 22.92
C LEU A 135 1.96 5.76 24.35
N GLN A 136 3.21 6.24 24.51
CA GLN A 136 3.73 6.72 25.79
C GLN A 136 2.96 7.96 26.28
N ALA A 137 2.59 8.88 25.39
CA ALA A 137 1.73 10.02 25.73
C ALA A 137 0.35 9.56 26.23
N MET A 138 -0.13 8.40 25.80
CA MET A 138 -1.35 7.76 26.28
C MET A 138 -1.15 6.96 27.58
N GLY A 139 0.04 6.97 28.18
CA GLY A 139 0.35 6.32 29.46
C GLY A 139 0.93 4.92 29.37
N ALA A 140 1.37 4.48 28.19
CA ALA A 140 2.08 3.21 28.03
C ALA A 140 3.52 3.29 28.57
N ASP A 141 3.97 2.23 29.23
CA ASP A 141 5.38 1.98 29.51
C ASP A 141 5.96 1.16 28.36
N ILE A 142 6.92 1.75 27.63
CA ILE A 142 7.49 1.14 26.42
C ILE A 142 9.01 1.20 26.47
N VAL A 143 9.64 0.04 26.33
CA VAL A 143 11.09 -0.09 26.17
C VAL A 143 11.41 -0.81 24.88
N VAL A 144 12.53 -0.45 24.28
CA VAL A 144 13.11 -1.19 23.13
C VAL A 144 14.30 -1.98 23.65
N ASP A 145 14.18 -3.29 23.60
CA ASP A 145 15.16 -4.21 24.16
C ASP A 145 15.26 -5.47 23.29
N ASP A 146 16.49 -5.95 23.06
CA ASP A 146 16.80 -7.13 22.25
C ASP A 146 16.14 -7.13 20.85
N GLY A 147 15.96 -5.96 20.24
CA GLY A 147 15.30 -5.83 18.93
C GLY A 147 13.77 -5.91 18.97
N TYR A 148 13.16 -5.81 20.15
CA TYR A 148 11.71 -5.80 20.34
C TYR A 148 11.23 -4.51 21.01
N ILE A 149 10.05 -4.08 20.61
CA ILE A 149 9.25 -3.08 21.33
C ILE A 149 8.44 -3.85 22.36
N LYS A 150 8.77 -3.68 23.62
CA LYS A 150 8.04 -4.27 24.77
C LYS A 150 7.19 -3.17 25.40
N ALA A 151 5.88 -3.31 25.30
CA ALA A 151 4.92 -2.32 25.76
C ALA A 151 3.97 -2.90 26.79
N SER A 152 3.65 -2.11 27.82
CA SER A 152 2.66 -2.45 28.84
C SER A 152 1.92 -1.21 29.33
N VAL A 153 0.76 -1.40 29.93
CA VAL A 153 0.01 -0.34 30.61
C VAL A 153 -0.64 -0.87 31.87
N VAL A 154 -0.59 -0.08 32.95
CA VAL A 154 -1.31 -0.37 34.18
C VAL A 154 -2.73 0.20 34.09
N GLY A 155 -3.73 -0.67 34.08
CA GLY A 155 -5.12 -0.29 33.83
C GLY A 155 -5.42 -0.11 32.34
N LYS A 156 -5.87 1.06 31.94
CA LYS A 156 -6.18 1.40 30.53
C LYS A 156 -5.30 2.54 30.03
N LEU A 157 -5.07 2.57 28.73
CA LEU A 157 -4.55 3.77 28.07
C LEU A 157 -5.49 4.96 28.32
N LYS A 158 -4.94 6.15 28.34
CA LYS A 158 -5.70 7.39 28.56
C LYS A 158 -5.69 8.23 27.29
N GLY A 159 -6.82 8.90 27.05
CA GLY A 159 -6.92 9.89 25.98
C GLY A 159 -5.84 10.96 26.12
N ALA A 160 -5.26 11.37 25.00
CA ALA A 160 -4.17 12.32 24.95
C ALA A 160 -4.27 13.23 23.72
N HIS A 161 -3.65 14.41 23.80
CA HIS A 161 -3.44 15.27 22.65
C HIS A 161 -2.08 14.93 22.02
N ILE A 162 -2.11 14.39 20.81
CA ILE A 162 -0.95 13.84 20.12
C ILE A 162 -0.69 14.64 18.83
N LEU A 163 0.43 15.36 18.80
CA LEU A 163 0.92 16.02 17.60
C LEU A 163 1.92 15.08 16.90
N MET A 164 1.56 14.61 15.71
CA MET A 164 2.48 13.82 14.88
C MET A 164 3.58 14.73 14.31
N GLY A 165 4.83 14.50 14.70
CA GLY A 165 5.98 15.28 14.21
C GLY A 165 6.20 15.19 12.69
N LEU A 166 5.77 14.08 12.09
CA LEU A 166 5.68 13.83 10.65
C LEU A 166 4.35 13.13 10.35
N VAL A 167 3.77 13.41 9.19
CA VAL A 167 2.61 12.66 8.71
C VAL A 167 3.03 11.20 8.50
N THR A 168 2.38 10.30 9.20
CA THR A 168 2.63 8.85 9.14
C THR A 168 1.33 8.08 9.08
N VAL A 169 1.14 7.29 8.02
CA VAL A 169 -0.05 6.46 7.83
C VAL A 169 -0.17 5.44 8.95
N THR A 170 0.80 4.55 9.07
CA THR A 170 0.77 3.48 10.08
C THR A 170 0.82 4.01 11.53
N GLY A 171 1.46 5.15 11.77
CA GLY A 171 1.45 5.82 13.07
C GLY A 171 0.06 6.32 13.44
N THR A 172 -0.63 6.99 12.51
CA THR A 172 -2.01 7.44 12.68
C THR A 172 -2.95 6.26 12.92
N GLU A 173 -2.86 5.21 12.10
CA GLU A 173 -3.67 3.99 12.22
C GLU A 173 -3.48 3.30 13.58
N ASN A 174 -2.23 3.14 14.01
CA ASN A 174 -1.91 2.46 15.26
C ASN A 174 -2.44 3.21 16.49
N VAL A 175 -2.24 4.54 16.50
CA VAL A 175 -2.76 5.40 17.58
C VAL A 175 -4.29 5.46 17.57
N MET A 176 -4.90 5.55 16.39
CA MET A 176 -6.35 5.56 16.24
C MET A 176 -6.97 4.26 16.81
N MET A 177 -6.41 3.10 16.46
CA MET A 177 -6.84 1.81 17.04
C MET A 177 -6.67 1.77 18.56
N ALA A 178 -5.52 2.21 19.07
CA ALA A 178 -5.25 2.24 20.52
C ALA A 178 -6.24 3.17 21.27
N ALA A 179 -6.61 4.29 20.67
CA ALA A 179 -7.48 5.29 21.26
C ALA A 179 -8.95 4.83 21.40
N THR A 180 -9.40 3.87 20.58
CA THR A 180 -10.80 3.40 20.61
C THR A 180 -11.25 2.85 21.96
N LEU A 181 -10.35 2.22 22.70
CA LEU A 181 -10.64 1.62 24.03
C LEU A 181 -9.95 2.37 25.19
N ALA A 182 -9.28 3.49 24.93
CA ALA A 182 -8.66 4.32 25.95
C ALA A 182 -9.70 5.06 26.80
N GLU A 183 -9.32 5.47 28.00
CA GLU A 183 -10.18 6.31 28.84
C GLU A 183 -10.12 7.78 28.40
N GLY A 184 -11.27 8.36 28.04
CA GLY A 184 -11.38 9.77 27.63
C GLY A 184 -11.17 10.00 26.14
N THR A 185 -10.81 11.21 25.78
CA THR A 185 -10.72 11.67 24.38
C THR A 185 -9.26 11.73 23.92
N THR A 186 -8.98 11.19 22.76
CA THR A 186 -7.68 11.35 22.06
C THR A 186 -7.86 12.27 20.86
N VAL A 187 -6.97 13.24 20.71
CA VAL A 187 -6.89 14.11 19.53
C VAL A 187 -5.57 13.85 18.85
N ILE A 188 -5.61 13.49 17.57
CA ILE A 188 -4.41 13.30 16.73
C ILE A 188 -4.34 14.49 15.78
N GLU A 189 -3.32 15.34 15.94
CA GLU A 189 -3.02 16.44 15.02
C GLU A 189 -1.90 16.05 14.06
N ASN A 190 -1.90 16.65 12.88
CA ASN A 190 -1.04 16.29 11.75
C ASN A 190 -1.20 14.80 11.35
N ALA A 191 -2.42 14.30 11.45
CA ALA A 191 -2.79 12.95 11.10
C ALA A 191 -2.64 12.69 9.59
N ALA A 192 -2.39 11.45 9.22
CA ALA A 192 -2.46 11.02 7.83
C ALA A 192 -3.91 11.06 7.33
N ARG A 193 -4.09 11.52 6.09
CA ARG A 193 -5.39 11.76 5.47
C ARG A 193 -5.71 10.76 4.36
N GLU A 194 -4.85 9.78 4.15
CA GLU A 194 -4.96 8.77 3.13
C GLU A 194 -6.32 8.04 3.21
N PRO A 195 -6.92 7.70 2.05
CA PRO A 195 -8.19 6.97 2.00
C PRO A 195 -8.18 5.67 2.82
N GLU A 196 -7.03 5.02 2.93
CA GLU A 196 -6.82 3.81 3.70
C GLU A 196 -6.99 4.05 5.21
N VAL A 197 -6.58 5.23 5.70
CA VAL A 197 -6.80 5.65 7.11
C VAL A 197 -8.28 5.91 7.37
N VAL A 198 -8.97 6.52 6.38
CA VAL A 198 -10.42 6.74 6.44
C VAL A 198 -11.17 5.41 6.45
N ASP A 199 -10.73 4.44 5.64
CA ASP A 199 -11.34 3.11 5.55
C ASP A 199 -11.21 2.34 6.88
N LEU A 200 -10.03 2.38 7.52
CA LEU A 200 -9.86 1.85 8.87
C LEU A 200 -10.78 2.54 9.87
N ALA A 201 -10.87 3.88 9.85
CA ALA A 201 -11.75 4.62 10.74
C ALA A 201 -13.22 4.19 10.57
N ASN A 202 -13.67 4.03 9.33
CA ASN A 202 -15.03 3.57 9.04
C ASN A 202 -15.28 2.14 9.55
N CYS A 203 -14.31 1.23 9.39
CA CYS A 203 -14.39 -0.11 9.96
C CYS A 203 -14.50 -0.06 11.51
N LEU A 204 -13.69 0.75 12.17
CA LEU A 204 -13.74 0.93 13.62
C LEU A 204 -15.08 1.51 14.08
N VAL A 205 -15.67 2.45 13.31
CA VAL A 205 -17.01 3.00 13.58
C VAL A 205 -18.09 1.92 13.45
N GLU A 206 -18.00 1.07 12.41
CA GLU A 206 -18.88 -0.10 12.29
C GLU A 206 -18.73 -1.09 13.45
N MET A 207 -17.55 -1.14 14.09
CA MET A 207 -17.31 -1.91 15.30
C MET A 207 -17.80 -1.19 16.58
N GLY A 208 -18.33 0.02 16.48
CA GLY A 208 -18.86 0.81 17.61
C GLY A 208 -17.92 1.87 18.17
N ALA A 209 -16.82 2.20 17.49
CA ALA A 209 -15.95 3.30 17.91
C ALA A 209 -16.56 4.67 17.60
N GLU A 210 -16.25 5.66 18.44
CA GLU A 210 -16.63 7.05 18.26
C GLU A 210 -15.44 7.85 17.70
N ILE A 211 -15.41 8.03 16.36
CA ILE A 211 -14.33 8.70 15.62
C ILE A 211 -14.92 9.81 14.75
N SER A 212 -14.26 10.96 14.74
CA SER A 212 -14.59 12.07 13.86
C SER A 212 -13.34 12.75 13.32
N GLY A 213 -13.46 13.46 12.19
CA GLY A 213 -12.34 14.16 11.54
C GLY A 213 -11.46 13.27 10.67
N GLN A 214 -11.77 11.98 10.46
CA GLN A 214 -11.04 11.12 9.53
C GLN A 214 -11.03 11.72 8.12
N GLY A 215 -9.85 11.69 7.48
CA GLY A 215 -9.63 12.36 6.18
C GLY A 215 -9.23 13.84 6.30
N SER A 216 -9.28 14.42 7.50
CA SER A 216 -8.66 15.71 7.81
C SER A 216 -7.30 15.52 8.51
N ASP A 217 -6.60 16.61 8.79
CA ASP A 217 -5.34 16.60 9.54
C ASP A 217 -5.53 16.44 11.06
N THR A 218 -6.78 16.45 11.52
CA THR A 218 -7.14 16.33 12.94
C THR A 218 -8.21 15.26 13.12
N ILE A 219 -7.89 14.19 13.82
CA ILE A 219 -8.81 13.09 14.13
C ILE A 219 -9.09 13.11 15.65
N VAL A 220 -10.36 13.03 16.00
CA VAL A 220 -10.83 12.97 17.40
C VAL A 220 -11.46 11.62 17.65
N ILE A 221 -10.99 10.92 18.68
CA ILE A 221 -11.47 9.60 19.08
C ILE A 221 -11.94 9.67 20.54
N GLN A 222 -13.19 9.37 20.78
CA GLN A 222 -13.72 9.15 22.13
C GLN A 222 -13.60 7.66 22.45
N GLY A 223 -12.86 7.33 23.51
CA GLY A 223 -12.72 5.94 23.92
C GLY A 223 -14.04 5.36 24.42
N VAL A 224 -14.32 4.12 24.03
CA VAL A 224 -15.52 3.37 24.41
C VAL A 224 -15.17 2.18 25.31
N PRO A 225 -16.12 1.65 26.11
CA PRO A 225 -15.84 0.51 26.99
C PRO A 225 -15.44 -0.77 26.24
N GLU A 226 -16.06 -1.02 25.10
CA GLU A 226 -15.87 -2.20 24.25
C GLU A 226 -16.23 -1.92 22.80
N LEU A 227 -15.68 -2.73 21.89
CA LEU A 227 -16.06 -2.80 20.48
C LEU A 227 -16.72 -4.15 20.20
N HIS A 228 -17.59 -4.18 19.21
CA HIS A 228 -18.32 -5.39 18.79
C HIS A 228 -17.86 -5.89 17.41
N GLY A 229 -18.37 -7.07 17.01
CA GLY A 229 -18.14 -7.63 15.69
C GLY A 229 -18.88 -6.88 14.58
N CYS A 230 -18.37 -6.98 13.37
CA CYS A 230 -19.01 -6.42 12.18
C CYS A 230 -18.67 -7.25 10.93
N SER A 231 -19.33 -6.93 9.80
CA SER A 231 -18.92 -7.37 8.47
C SER A 231 -18.52 -6.14 7.67
N TYR A 232 -17.25 -6.07 7.27
CA TYR A 232 -16.69 -4.90 6.60
C TYR A 232 -16.02 -5.27 5.28
N SER A 233 -16.28 -4.50 4.23
CA SER A 233 -15.67 -4.69 2.92
C SER A 233 -14.57 -3.64 2.71
N VAL A 234 -13.34 -4.12 2.53
CA VAL A 234 -12.16 -3.28 2.27
C VAL A 234 -12.35 -2.49 0.98
N MET A 235 -11.96 -1.22 0.99
CA MET A 235 -12.00 -0.35 -0.18
C MET A 235 -11.14 -0.87 -1.34
N PRO A 236 -11.45 -0.53 -2.60
CA PRO A 236 -10.61 -0.90 -3.74
C PRO A 236 -9.23 -0.25 -3.70
N ASP A 237 -8.20 -0.95 -4.23
CA ASP A 237 -6.82 -0.46 -4.25
C ASP A 237 -6.63 0.64 -5.31
N ARG A 238 -6.49 1.88 -4.85
CA ARG A 238 -6.23 3.04 -5.72
C ARG A 238 -4.86 2.98 -6.40
N ILE A 239 -3.87 2.32 -5.79
CA ILE A 239 -2.53 2.20 -6.36
C ILE A 239 -2.54 1.17 -7.48
N GLU A 240 -3.24 0.05 -7.30
CA GLU A 240 -3.48 -0.91 -8.36
C GLU A 240 -4.23 -0.26 -9.53
N THR A 241 -5.33 0.45 -9.25
CA THR A 241 -6.10 1.21 -10.24
C THR A 241 -5.20 2.14 -11.06
N GLY A 242 -4.44 3.00 -10.38
CA GLY A 242 -3.54 3.95 -11.04
C GLY A 242 -2.45 3.27 -11.86
N THR A 243 -1.91 2.15 -11.39
CA THR A 243 -0.87 1.39 -12.11
C THR A 243 -1.38 0.86 -13.45
N TYR A 244 -2.58 0.29 -13.53
CA TYR A 244 -3.15 -0.16 -14.80
C TYR A 244 -3.51 1.00 -15.73
N LEU A 245 -4.02 2.11 -15.21
CA LEU A 245 -4.28 3.31 -16.02
C LEU A 245 -2.98 3.87 -16.61
N ILE A 246 -1.90 3.93 -15.81
CA ILE A 246 -0.58 4.40 -16.28
C ILE A 246 0.00 3.42 -17.32
N ALA A 247 -0.16 2.11 -17.11
CA ALA A 247 0.28 1.10 -18.09
C ALA A 247 -0.46 1.25 -19.43
N ALA A 248 -1.76 1.51 -19.40
CA ALA A 248 -2.56 1.78 -20.59
C ALA A 248 -2.12 3.07 -21.29
N ALA A 249 -1.87 4.15 -20.51
CA ALA A 249 -1.36 5.40 -21.09
C ALA A 249 0.00 5.22 -21.74
N ALA A 250 0.94 4.51 -21.10
CA ALA A 250 2.26 4.24 -21.64
C ALA A 250 2.23 3.39 -22.93
N THR A 251 1.32 2.43 -23.00
CA THR A 251 1.12 1.55 -24.17
C THR A 251 0.18 2.14 -25.23
N ARG A 252 -0.30 3.39 -25.06
CA ARG A 252 -1.24 4.10 -25.93
C ARG A 252 -2.56 3.38 -26.13
N GLY A 253 -3.03 2.71 -25.07
CA GLY A 253 -4.18 1.83 -25.07
C GLY A 253 -5.49 2.48 -24.69
N HIS A 254 -6.52 1.64 -24.57
CA HIS A 254 -7.87 1.99 -24.14
C HIS A 254 -8.36 0.93 -23.16
N ILE A 255 -8.50 1.30 -21.90
CA ILE A 255 -8.97 0.36 -20.86
C ILE A 255 -10.08 0.94 -20.00
N LYS A 256 -10.87 0.02 -19.42
CA LYS A 256 -11.83 0.33 -18.37
C LYS A 256 -11.50 -0.47 -17.12
N VAL A 257 -11.30 0.22 -16.00
CA VAL A 257 -11.11 -0.39 -14.68
C VAL A 257 -12.41 -0.28 -13.90
N LYS A 258 -12.88 -1.39 -13.34
CA LYS A 258 -14.13 -1.54 -12.59
C LYS A 258 -13.86 -1.85 -11.12
N ASP A 259 -14.88 -1.68 -10.30
CA ASP A 259 -14.83 -1.89 -8.85
C ASP A 259 -13.73 -1.00 -8.21
N THR A 260 -13.69 0.28 -8.61
CA THR A 260 -12.74 1.28 -8.14
C THR A 260 -13.45 2.58 -7.75
N ARG A 261 -12.72 3.50 -7.14
CA ARG A 261 -13.25 4.78 -6.66
C ARG A 261 -12.48 5.95 -7.29
N PRO A 262 -13.08 6.67 -8.25
CA PRO A 262 -12.41 7.81 -8.89
C PRO A 262 -12.08 8.96 -7.94
N ASP A 263 -12.92 9.20 -6.93
CA ASP A 263 -12.79 10.29 -5.95
C ASP A 263 -11.51 10.25 -5.12
N ILE A 264 -10.91 9.06 -4.95
CA ILE A 264 -9.65 8.89 -4.19
C ILE A 264 -8.39 8.93 -5.06
N LEU A 265 -8.53 9.18 -6.36
CA LEU A 265 -7.46 9.18 -7.37
C LEU A 265 -7.27 10.52 -8.09
N GLU A 266 -7.91 11.59 -7.65
CA GLU A 266 -7.99 12.85 -8.39
C GLU A 266 -6.62 13.37 -8.85
N SER A 267 -5.60 13.36 -7.97
CA SER A 267 -4.26 13.85 -8.31
C SER A 267 -3.59 13.03 -9.43
N VAL A 268 -3.88 11.73 -9.50
CA VAL A 268 -3.35 10.81 -10.53
C VAL A 268 -4.10 11.01 -11.84
N LEU A 269 -5.44 11.07 -11.79
CA LEU A 269 -6.29 11.28 -12.99
C LEU A 269 -5.95 12.59 -13.68
N ARG A 270 -5.77 13.69 -12.93
CA ARG A 270 -5.31 14.96 -13.48
C ARG A 270 -3.95 14.87 -14.18
N LYS A 271 -3.02 14.05 -13.67
CA LYS A 271 -1.73 13.83 -14.34
C LYS A 271 -1.90 13.01 -15.61
N LEU A 272 -2.78 12.02 -15.62
CA LEU A 272 -3.10 11.23 -16.81
C LEU A 272 -3.78 12.08 -17.90
N GLU A 273 -4.66 13.02 -17.53
CA GLU A 273 -5.19 14.01 -18.48
C GLU A 273 -4.08 14.88 -19.08
N GLN A 274 -3.09 15.31 -18.27
CA GLN A 274 -1.95 16.11 -18.75
C GLN A 274 -1.04 15.33 -19.72
N VAL A 275 -0.94 13.99 -19.60
CA VAL A 275 -0.20 13.17 -20.59
C VAL A 275 -1.00 12.96 -21.88
N GLY A 276 -2.23 13.46 -21.97
CA GLY A 276 -3.06 13.43 -23.16
C GLY A 276 -4.12 12.33 -23.20
N ALA A 277 -4.39 11.68 -22.08
CA ALA A 277 -5.46 10.70 -21.96
C ALA A 277 -6.85 11.36 -21.91
N GLU A 278 -7.82 10.79 -22.62
CA GLU A 278 -9.24 11.04 -22.39
C GLU A 278 -9.69 10.14 -21.23
N ILE A 279 -10.27 10.74 -20.19
CA ILE A 279 -10.72 10.02 -19.00
C ILE A 279 -12.21 10.22 -18.81
N LYS A 280 -12.94 9.10 -18.63
CA LYS A 280 -14.34 9.07 -18.22
C LYS A 280 -14.45 8.34 -16.90
N VAL A 281 -15.26 8.86 -15.99
CA VAL A 281 -15.49 8.28 -14.67
C VAL A 281 -16.96 8.00 -14.44
N GLY A 282 -17.26 6.90 -13.77
CA GLY A 282 -18.57 6.63 -13.20
C GLY A 282 -18.48 6.48 -11.70
N GLU A 283 -19.51 5.98 -11.05
CA GLU A 283 -19.52 5.79 -9.61
C GLU A 283 -18.42 4.85 -9.12
N ASN A 284 -18.22 3.74 -9.84
CA ASN A 284 -17.27 2.68 -9.46
C ASN A 284 -16.39 2.19 -10.62
N TRP A 285 -16.14 3.03 -11.61
CA TRP A 285 -15.29 2.70 -12.75
C TRP A 285 -14.59 3.93 -13.31
N ILE A 286 -13.45 3.68 -13.96
CA ILE A 286 -12.66 4.67 -14.70
C ILE A 286 -12.34 4.07 -16.06
N GLU A 287 -12.52 4.84 -17.11
CA GLU A 287 -12.16 4.53 -18.49
C GLU A 287 -11.10 5.52 -18.97
N LEU A 288 -10.03 5.02 -19.55
CA LEU A 288 -8.94 5.82 -20.10
C LEU A 288 -8.71 5.42 -21.55
N ASP A 289 -8.65 6.40 -22.44
CA ASP A 289 -8.33 6.22 -23.86
C ASP A 289 -7.22 7.17 -24.30
N MET A 290 -6.13 6.64 -24.81
CA MET A 290 -5.06 7.40 -25.43
C MET A 290 -5.27 7.66 -26.93
N HIS A 291 -6.30 7.07 -27.53
CA HIS A 291 -6.55 7.15 -28.98
C HIS A 291 -5.31 6.77 -29.83
N GLY A 292 -4.47 5.87 -29.35
CA GLY A 292 -3.21 5.48 -29.97
C GLY A 292 -2.11 6.55 -29.93
N LYS A 293 -2.33 7.69 -29.30
CA LYS A 293 -1.36 8.79 -29.24
C LYS A 293 -0.24 8.50 -28.27
N ARG A 294 0.95 8.99 -28.58
CA ARG A 294 2.09 8.97 -27.68
C ARG A 294 1.82 9.91 -26.49
N PRO A 295 2.09 9.48 -25.24
CA PRO A 295 1.89 10.35 -24.07
C PRO A 295 2.84 11.55 -24.10
N GLU A 296 2.42 12.67 -23.50
CA GLU A 296 3.26 13.83 -23.21
C GLU A 296 3.92 13.65 -21.84
N ALA A 297 5.20 14.08 -21.71
CA ALA A 297 5.90 14.01 -20.44
C ALA A 297 5.32 15.00 -19.42
N VAL A 298 5.22 14.57 -18.17
CA VAL A 298 4.69 15.39 -17.08
C VAL A 298 5.67 15.47 -15.92
N SER A 299 5.66 16.62 -15.24
CA SER A 299 6.38 16.82 -13.99
C SER A 299 5.45 16.64 -12.81
N LEU A 300 5.94 15.99 -11.74
CA LEU A 300 5.19 15.79 -10.52
C LEU A 300 6.10 15.82 -9.28
N ARG A 301 5.48 16.05 -8.14
CA ARG A 301 6.11 15.99 -6.83
C ARG A 301 5.25 15.15 -5.91
N THR A 302 5.85 14.17 -5.25
CA THR A 302 5.14 13.35 -4.27
C THR A 302 4.95 14.12 -2.96
N ALA A 303 3.84 13.87 -2.28
CA ALA A 303 3.56 14.37 -0.94
C ALA A 303 2.41 13.54 -0.33
N PRO A 304 2.17 13.64 1.00
CA PRO A 304 1.02 13.01 1.63
C PRO A 304 -0.31 13.38 0.96
N TYR A 305 -1.29 12.48 1.03
CA TYR A 305 -2.63 12.68 0.48
C TYR A 305 -3.26 14.00 0.97
N PRO A 306 -3.97 14.78 0.14
CA PRO A 306 -4.46 14.46 -1.22
C PRO A 306 -3.49 14.80 -2.37
N ALA A 307 -2.23 15.08 -2.07
CA ALA A 307 -1.24 15.31 -3.10
C ALA A 307 -0.86 14.01 -3.85
N PHE A 308 0.13 14.10 -4.74
CA PHE A 308 0.49 12.95 -5.58
C PHE A 308 1.17 11.83 -4.77
N PRO A 309 0.65 10.58 -4.82
CA PRO A 309 1.14 9.49 -3.98
C PRO A 309 2.53 9.00 -4.39
N THR A 310 3.42 8.86 -3.40
CA THR A 310 4.75 8.29 -3.59
C THR A 310 4.73 6.88 -4.20
N ASP A 311 3.65 6.11 -3.97
CA ASP A 311 3.48 4.75 -4.49
C ASP A 311 3.23 4.67 -6.00
N MET A 312 3.06 5.80 -6.69
CA MET A 312 2.88 5.85 -8.15
C MET A 312 3.98 6.63 -8.89
N GLN A 313 4.99 7.14 -8.18
CA GLN A 313 6.07 7.89 -8.84
C GLN A 313 6.86 7.02 -9.82
N ALA A 314 7.15 5.75 -9.48
CA ALA A 314 7.90 4.85 -10.35
C ALA A 314 7.17 4.51 -11.64
N GLN A 315 5.84 4.34 -11.59
CA GLN A 315 5.01 4.10 -12.77
C GLN A 315 5.01 5.29 -13.72
N PHE A 316 4.93 6.53 -13.19
CA PHE A 316 5.08 7.74 -14.02
C PHE A 316 6.50 7.95 -14.54
N THR A 317 7.52 7.48 -13.83
CA THR A 317 8.90 7.43 -14.36
C THR A 317 8.95 6.55 -15.61
N ALA A 318 8.30 5.38 -15.57
CA ALA A 318 8.21 4.49 -16.73
C ALA A 318 7.42 5.11 -17.88
N LEU A 319 6.29 5.77 -17.62
CA LEU A 319 5.51 6.47 -18.64
C LEU A 319 6.32 7.60 -19.27
N ASN A 320 6.97 8.46 -18.48
CA ASN A 320 7.78 9.55 -18.98
C ASN A 320 8.95 9.07 -19.85
N SER A 321 9.49 7.87 -19.58
CA SER A 321 10.62 7.33 -20.34
C SER A 321 10.31 7.08 -21.82
N VAL A 322 9.02 6.96 -22.19
CA VAL A 322 8.55 6.81 -23.58
C VAL A 322 7.64 7.94 -24.06
N ALA A 323 7.48 8.97 -23.25
CA ALA A 323 6.66 10.15 -23.57
C ALA A 323 7.35 11.11 -24.53
N ASN A 324 6.62 12.10 -25.05
CA ASN A 324 7.21 13.24 -25.76
C ASN A 324 7.72 14.25 -24.72
N GLY A 325 8.94 14.75 -24.93
CA GLY A 325 9.53 15.79 -24.09
C GLY A 325 10.22 15.27 -22.83
N THR A 326 10.37 16.15 -21.85
CA THR A 326 11.09 15.89 -20.60
C THR A 326 10.19 16.18 -19.40
N GLY A 327 10.15 15.23 -18.47
CA GLY A 327 9.43 15.38 -17.19
C GLY A 327 10.38 15.27 -16.01
N SER A 328 10.03 15.92 -14.90
CA SER A 328 10.76 15.79 -13.64
C SER A 328 9.87 15.17 -12.55
N ILE A 329 10.43 14.27 -11.75
CA ILE A 329 9.74 13.64 -10.64
C ILE A 329 10.53 13.88 -9.37
N THR A 330 9.96 14.66 -8.44
CA THR A 330 10.58 14.96 -7.15
C THR A 330 9.93 14.10 -6.07
N GLU A 331 10.74 13.26 -5.41
CA GLU A 331 10.32 12.40 -4.29
C GLU A 331 10.58 13.11 -2.97
N THR A 332 9.55 13.31 -2.15
CA THR A 332 9.67 14.03 -0.87
C THR A 332 9.25 13.20 0.34
N VAL A 333 8.79 11.97 0.11
CA VAL A 333 8.32 11.08 1.18
C VAL A 333 9.39 10.07 1.59
N PHE A 334 10.09 9.49 0.60
CA PHE A 334 11.14 8.50 0.84
C PHE A 334 12.42 8.80 0.07
N GLU A 335 13.52 8.98 0.79
CA GLU A 335 14.81 9.44 0.26
C GLU A 335 15.47 8.50 -0.76
N ASN A 336 15.23 7.17 -0.68
CA ASN A 336 15.92 6.15 -1.50
C ASN A 336 14.97 5.47 -2.51
N ARG A 337 13.98 6.17 -3.04
CA ARG A 337 12.93 5.52 -3.84
C ARG A 337 13.17 5.53 -5.36
N PHE A 338 14.41 5.68 -5.81
CA PHE A 338 14.79 5.68 -7.24
C PHE A 338 15.61 4.46 -7.68
N MET A 339 15.57 3.35 -6.94
CA MET A 339 16.33 2.14 -7.26
C MET A 339 15.99 1.53 -8.63
N HIS A 340 14.74 1.71 -9.10
CA HIS A 340 14.28 1.25 -10.42
C HIS A 340 14.96 1.97 -11.60
N VAL A 341 15.49 3.17 -11.38
CA VAL A 341 16.12 3.98 -12.44
C VAL A 341 17.30 3.25 -13.08
N HIS A 342 18.12 2.56 -12.28
CA HIS A 342 19.26 1.81 -12.81
C HIS A 342 18.82 0.70 -13.77
N GLU A 343 17.77 -0.03 -13.42
CA GLU A 343 17.23 -1.09 -14.28
C GLU A 343 16.57 -0.51 -15.54
N MET A 344 15.86 0.60 -15.44
CA MET A 344 15.26 1.27 -16.60
C MET A 344 16.32 1.84 -17.54
N ASN A 345 17.40 2.42 -17.02
CA ASN A 345 18.53 2.88 -17.84
C ASN A 345 19.21 1.71 -18.58
N ARG A 346 19.26 0.50 -18.02
CA ARG A 346 19.70 -0.73 -18.73
C ARG A 346 18.78 -1.09 -19.90
N MET A 347 17.50 -0.72 -19.81
CA MET A 347 16.53 -0.88 -20.92
C MET A 347 16.61 0.28 -21.93
N GLY A 348 17.55 1.22 -21.78
CA GLY A 348 17.76 2.34 -22.70
C GLY A 348 16.95 3.59 -22.38
N ALA A 349 16.35 3.70 -21.18
CA ALA A 349 15.76 4.96 -20.74
C ALA A 349 16.84 6.03 -20.54
N ASN A 350 16.45 7.30 -20.71
CA ASN A 350 17.31 8.46 -20.44
C ASN A 350 16.83 9.14 -19.15
N ILE A 351 17.33 8.65 -18.01
CA ILE A 351 16.94 9.12 -16.69
C ILE A 351 18.18 9.56 -15.92
N ASN A 352 18.18 10.82 -15.48
CA ASN A 352 19.22 11.38 -14.61
C ASN A 352 18.67 11.60 -13.19
N VAL A 353 19.44 11.21 -12.17
CA VAL A 353 19.08 11.38 -10.76
C VAL A 353 19.83 12.57 -10.18
N GLU A 354 19.12 13.57 -9.69
CA GLU A 354 19.64 14.78 -9.07
C GLU A 354 19.06 14.93 -7.65
N GLY A 355 19.78 14.42 -6.66
CA GLY A 355 19.29 14.42 -5.28
C GLY A 355 18.00 13.63 -5.14
N ASN A 356 16.92 14.29 -4.76
CA ASN A 356 15.58 13.70 -4.62
C ASN A 356 14.68 13.89 -5.86
N THR A 357 15.27 14.25 -7.00
CA THR A 357 14.55 14.47 -8.25
C THR A 357 15.15 13.60 -9.36
N VAL A 358 14.32 13.00 -10.17
CA VAL A 358 14.73 12.40 -11.44
C VAL A 358 14.24 13.25 -12.60
N ILE A 359 15.11 13.46 -13.58
CA ILE A 359 14.81 14.09 -14.84
C ILE A 359 14.75 12.98 -15.88
N VAL A 360 13.60 12.85 -16.54
CA VAL A 360 13.31 11.79 -17.50
C VAL A 360 13.10 12.43 -18.87
N GLU A 361 14.01 12.18 -19.80
CA GLU A 361 13.85 12.56 -21.19
C GLU A 361 13.27 11.36 -21.96
N GLY A 362 12.12 11.55 -22.59
CA GLY A 362 11.43 10.47 -23.28
C GLY A 362 12.17 9.99 -24.51
N VAL A 363 12.41 8.69 -24.60
CA VAL A 363 13.02 8.05 -25.77
C VAL A 363 11.96 7.49 -26.70
N LYS A 364 12.34 7.15 -27.93
CA LYS A 364 11.41 6.62 -28.94
C LYS A 364 10.90 5.23 -28.56
N SER A 365 11.77 4.40 -28.01
CA SER A 365 11.48 3.04 -27.54
C SER A 365 12.49 2.61 -26.47
N LEU A 366 12.06 1.72 -25.57
CA LEU A 366 12.94 0.98 -24.70
C LEU A 366 13.31 -0.36 -25.33
N LYS A 367 14.39 -0.97 -24.87
CA LYS A 367 14.84 -2.29 -25.29
C LYS A 367 14.55 -3.31 -24.19
N GLY A 368 14.03 -4.46 -24.58
CA GLY A 368 13.88 -5.58 -23.64
C GLY A 368 15.23 -6.03 -23.09
N ALA A 369 15.27 -6.32 -21.80
CA ALA A 369 16.46 -6.78 -21.08
C ALA A 369 16.09 -7.65 -19.88
N PRO A 370 17.01 -8.48 -19.38
CA PRO A 370 16.88 -9.04 -18.04
C PRO A 370 17.07 -7.94 -16.99
N VAL A 371 16.08 -7.78 -16.12
CA VAL A 371 16.03 -6.76 -15.04
C VAL A 371 15.61 -7.37 -13.73
N MET A 372 15.90 -6.71 -12.64
CA MET A 372 15.61 -7.17 -11.28
C MET A 372 14.60 -6.26 -10.58
N ALA A 373 13.53 -6.86 -10.06
CA ALA A 373 12.65 -6.19 -9.11
C ALA A 373 13.42 -5.85 -7.82
N THR A 374 13.32 -4.59 -7.36
CA THR A 374 14.07 -4.07 -6.21
C THR A 374 13.19 -3.81 -5.00
N ASP A 375 11.97 -3.38 -5.23
CA ASP A 375 10.92 -3.18 -4.24
C ASP A 375 9.54 -3.33 -4.89
N LEU A 376 8.50 -3.33 -4.05
CA LEU A 376 7.11 -3.54 -4.45
C LEU A 376 6.64 -2.62 -5.59
N ARG A 377 6.85 -1.31 -5.47
CA ARG A 377 6.31 -0.31 -6.41
C ARG A 377 7.26 -0.04 -7.58
N ALA A 378 8.57 -0.06 -7.33
CA ALA A 378 9.56 -0.02 -8.39
C ALA A 378 9.39 -1.17 -9.39
N SER A 379 9.00 -2.34 -8.89
CA SER A 379 8.75 -3.51 -9.75
C SER A 379 7.63 -3.30 -10.77
N ALA A 380 6.58 -2.57 -10.40
CA ALA A 380 5.50 -2.22 -11.33
C ALA A 380 5.98 -1.33 -12.48
N SER A 381 6.94 -0.42 -12.23
CA SER A 381 7.52 0.40 -13.29
C SER A 381 8.31 -0.44 -14.30
N LEU A 382 8.97 -1.51 -13.86
CA LEU A 382 9.69 -2.43 -14.75
C LEU A 382 8.74 -3.24 -15.61
N ILE A 383 7.55 -3.60 -15.08
CA ILE A 383 6.50 -4.22 -15.90
C ILE A 383 6.04 -3.25 -16.98
N ILE A 384 5.73 -2.00 -16.63
CA ILE A 384 5.31 -0.97 -17.60
C ILE A 384 6.42 -0.75 -18.64
N ALA A 385 7.69 -0.65 -18.23
CA ALA A 385 8.82 -0.53 -19.13
C ALA A 385 8.92 -1.74 -20.08
N GLY A 386 8.71 -2.96 -19.58
CA GLY A 386 8.66 -4.18 -20.40
C GLY A 386 7.52 -4.17 -21.40
N LEU A 387 6.32 -3.71 -21.04
CA LEU A 387 5.17 -3.62 -21.94
C LEU A 387 5.39 -2.67 -23.13
N VAL A 388 6.19 -1.61 -22.93
CA VAL A 388 6.49 -0.61 -23.98
C VAL A 388 7.83 -0.84 -24.68
N SER A 389 8.59 -1.86 -24.27
CA SER A 389 9.90 -2.16 -24.86
C SER A 389 9.79 -2.85 -26.21
N GLU A 390 10.84 -2.74 -27.00
CA GLU A 390 11.09 -3.64 -28.12
C GLU A 390 11.66 -4.96 -27.58
N ASN A 391 11.24 -6.10 -28.14
CA ASN A 391 11.67 -7.42 -27.75
C ASN A 391 11.19 -7.86 -26.34
N GLU A 392 11.86 -8.86 -25.80
CA GLU A 392 11.48 -9.58 -24.59
C GLU A 392 12.19 -9.03 -23.36
N THR A 393 11.45 -8.81 -22.30
CA THR A 393 11.97 -8.41 -20.98
C THR A 393 11.71 -9.52 -19.99
N THR A 394 12.75 -9.91 -19.25
CA THR A 394 12.63 -10.86 -18.12
C THR A 394 12.81 -10.11 -16.80
N ILE A 395 11.86 -10.25 -15.89
CA ILE A 395 11.92 -9.64 -14.56
C ILE A 395 12.15 -10.71 -13.52
N ASP A 396 13.28 -10.63 -12.83
CA ASP A 396 13.64 -11.48 -11.71
C ASP A 396 13.11 -10.93 -10.37
N ARG A 397 13.06 -11.78 -9.33
CA ARG A 397 12.64 -11.43 -7.95
C ARG A 397 11.20 -10.92 -7.86
N ILE A 398 10.29 -11.53 -8.61
CA ILE A 398 8.88 -11.09 -8.70
C ILE A 398 8.09 -11.25 -7.39
N TYR A 399 8.65 -11.90 -6.37
CA TYR A 399 8.06 -11.91 -5.03
C TYR A 399 7.83 -10.50 -4.46
N HIS A 400 8.56 -9.49 -4.95
CA HIS A 400 8.28 -8.09 -4.63
C HIS A 400 6.96 -7.63 -5.25
N ILE A 401 6.65 -8.07 -6.46
CA ILE A 401 5.40 -7.75 -7.18
C ILE A 401 4.21 -8.42 -6.48
N ASP A 402 4.34 -9.70 -6.11
CA ASP A 402 3.31 -10.53 -5.48
C ASP A 402 2.90 -10.01 -4.08
N ARG A 403 3.66 -9.08 -3.51
CA ARG A 403 3.32 -8.40 -2.26
C ARG A 403 2.32 -7.26 -2.45
N GLY A 404 2.09 -6.78 -3.65
CA GLY A 404 1.27 -5.58 -3.87
C GLY A 404 0.36 -5.59 -5.07
N TYR A 405 0.42 -6.61 -5.90
CA TYR A 405 -0.43 -6.76 -7.08
C TYR A 405 -0.90 -8.21 -7.18
N GLU A 406 -2.21 -8.36 -7.12
CA GLU A 406 -2.85 -9.66 -7.24
C GLU A 406 -2.81 -10.14 -8.69
N CYS A 407 -2.09 -11.26 -8.95
CA CYS A 407 -2.01 -11.91 -10.26
C CYS A 407 -1.85 -10.91 -11.42
N ILE A 408 -0.87 -9.99 -11.30
CA ILE A 408 -0.72 -8.86 -12.24
C ILE A 408 -0.59 -9.35 -13.69
N GLU A 409 0.06 -10.50 -13.91
CA GLU A 409 0.20 -11.11 -15.24
C GLU A 409 -1.15 -11.51 -15.82
N GLU A 410 -2.07 -12.06 -15.03
CA GLU A 410 -3.39 -12.48 -15.49
C GLU A 410 -4.26 -11.26 -15.87
N LYS A 411 -4.28 -10.23 -15.00
CA LYS A 411 -5.02 -8.99 -15.29
C LYS A 411 -4.47 -8.27 -16.53
N LEU A 412 -3.15 -8.25 -16.70
CA LEU A 412 -2.54 -7.69 -17.92
C LEU A 412 -2.83 -8.52 -19.17
N GLN A 413 -2.89 -9.86 -19.06
CA GLN A 413 -3.32 -10.74 -20.15
C GLN A 413 -4.77 -10.46 -20.59
N LEU A 414 -5.69 -10.21 -19.63
CA LEU A 414 -7.07 -9.78 -19.93
C LEU A 414 -7.10 -8.46 -20.72
N LEU A 415 -6.11 -7.61 -20.56
CA LEU A 415 -5.93 -6.37 -21.32
C LEU A 415 -5.14 -6.58 -22.63
N GLY A 416 -4.81 -7.82 -22.98
CA GLY A 416 -4.13 -8.18 -24.24
C GLY A 416 -2.60 -8.16 -24.18
N ALA A 417 -2.00 -7.97 -23.00
CA ALA A 417 -0.55 -8.04 -22.86
C ALA A 417 -0.02 -9.46 -23.09
N ARG A 418 1.19 -9.55 -23.66
CA ARG A 418 1.94 -10.79 -23.79
C ARG A 418 2.90 -10.93 -22.62
N ILE A 419 2.38 -11.40 -21.52
CA ILE A 419 3.11 -11.57 -20.25
C ILE A 419 2.83 -12.97 -19.71
N ARG A 420 3.83 -13.60 -19.13
CA ARG A 420 3.68 -14.92 -18.46
C ARG A 420 4.66 -15.08 -17.33
N ARG A 421 4.24 -15.85 -16.33
CA ARG A 421 5.09 -16.33 -15.26
C ARG A 421 5.84 -17.58 -15.73
N ILE A 422 7.14 -17.61 -15.53
CA ILE A 422 8.01 -18.74 -15.88
C ILE A 422 8.84 -19.17 -14.66
N PRO A 423 9.09 -20.46 -14.47
CA PRO A 423 9.99 -20.93 -13.43
C PRO A 423 11.44 -20.49 -13.72
N SER A 424 12.18 -20.15 -12.65
CA SER A 424 13.60 -19.75 -12.74
C SER A 424 14.53 -20.95 -12.96
#